data_ac83e70c08fbf9a25ca087ad4fcd50e4
#
_entry.id   ac83e70c08fbf9a25ca087ad4fcd50e4
#
_cell.length_a   1.000
_cell.length_b   1.000
_cell.length_c   1.000
_cell.angle_alpha   90.00
_cell.angle_beta   90.00
_cell.angle_gamma   90.00
#
_symmetry.space_group_name_H-M   'P 1'
#
loop_
_entity.id
_entity.type
_entity.pdbx_description
1 polymer ?
#
loop_
_entity_poly.entity_id
_entity_poly.type
_entity_poly.pdbx_seq_one_letter_code
_entity_poly.pdbx_strand_id
1 'polypeptide(L)'
;RDGEPGEVVKAETALGDRVKEKRKREGLRSSFAVWLTSDSHPTFAANIVNRLWDRAFGFPLIDNLNEVALFDELKDSRNSRLTEYLIRVMKEVDYDIKKFNSILYNTKFYQAKIDTENKFKGPVSRRMTSAQLWDSIITLYQGDPDKWQPVDKKQEYISLFSNLESLT
;
A
#
# COMPACT_ATOMS: atom_id res chain seq x y z
N ARG A 1 24.09 -18.80 5.01
CA ARG A 1 25.58 -18.80 4.87
C ARG A 1 26.13 -19.08 6.24
N ASP A 2 26.75 -20.22 6.39
CA ASP A 2 27.40 -20.67 7.63
C ASP A 2 28.74 -19.93 7.72
N GLY A 3 28.74 -18.77 8.41
CA GLY A 3 29.97 -18.07 8.78
C GLY A 3 30.61 -18.74 9.98
N GLU A 4 31.94 -18.68 10.07
CA GLU A 4 32.69 -19.17 11.22
C GLU A 4 32.23 -18.43 12.49
N PRO A 5 32.13 -19.13 13.66
CA PRO A 5 31.76 -18.49 14.90
C PRO A 5 32.71 -17.33 15.27
N GLY A 6 32.22 -16.11 15.27
CA GLY A 6 33.00 -14.89 15.57
C GLY A 6 33.27 -13.98 14.36
N GLU A 7 32.87 -14.37 13.15
CA GLU A 7 32.95 -13.48 11.99
C GLU A 7 31.86 -12.40 12.07
N VAL A 8 32.28 -11.12 11.98
CA VAL A 8 31.34 -9.99 11.96
C VAL A 8 30.71 -9.91 10.58
N VAL A 9 29.48 -10.42 10.46
CA VAL A 9 28.69 -10.31 9.22
C VAL A 9 28.20 -8.88 9.08
N LYS A 10 28.57 -8.21 7.99
CA LYS A 10 28.08 -6.88 7.65
C LYS A 10 26.66 -6.97 7.12
N ALA A 11 25.79 -6.03 7.53
CA ALA A 11 24.43 -5.97 7.04
C ALA A 11 24.41 -5.61 5.54
N GLU A 12 23.89 -6.53 4.73
CA GLU A 12 23.67 -6.35 3.29
C GLU A 12 22.16 -6.52 3.00
N THR A 13 21.68 -5.78 2.01
CA THR A 13 20.30 -5.95 1.53
C THR A 13 20.19 -7.20 0.65
N ALA A 14 18.95 -7.63 0.37
CA ALA A 14 18.72 -8.74 -0.57
C ALA A 14 19.24 -8.46 -1.99
N LEU A 15 19.48 -7.19 -2.34
CA LEU A 15 20.04 -6.75 -3.62
C LEU A 15 21.57 -6.59 -3.59
N GLY A 16 22.21 -6.93 -2.47
CA GLY A 16 23.67 -6.84 -2.33
C GLY A 16 24.21 -5.46 -1.93
N ASP A 17 23.35 -4.47 -1.74
CA ASP A 17 23.76 -3.15 -1.30
C ASP A 17 24.14 -3.13 0.18
N ARG A 18 25.19 -2.43 0.54
CA ARG A 18 25.58 -2.23 1.93
C ARG A 18 24.80 -1.06 2.53
N VAL A 19 24.03 -1.37 3.57
CA VAL A 19 23.36 -0.32 4.37
C VAL A 19 24.41 0.35 5.27
N LYS A 20 24.77 1.58 4.93
CA LYS A 20 25.69 2.37 5.76
C LYS A 20 24.96 2.95 6.96
N GLU A 21 25.41 2.62 8.17
CA GLU A 21 24.97 3.34 9.36
C GLU A 21 25.35 4.83 9.26
N LYS A 22 24.37 5.71 9.08
CA LYS A 22 24.61 7.15 9.03
C LYS A 22 25.03 7.74 10.37
N ARG A 23 24.60 7.14 11.49
CA ARG A 23 24.98 7.52 12.87
C ARG A 23 24.86 6.31 13.80
N LYS A 24 25.81 6.15 14.73
CA LYS A 24 25.81 5.10 15.77
C LYS A 24 24.53 5.00 16.63
N ARG A 25 23.62 5.99 16.59
CA ARG A 25 22.37 6.05 17.36
C ARG A 25 21.12 5.74 16.56
N GLU A 26 21.15 5.72 15.23
CA GLU A 26 19.96 5.57 14.40
C GLU A 26 19.59 4.11 14.09
N GLY A 27 20.45 3.18 14.40
CA GLY A 27 20.22 1.74 14.18
C GLY A 27 20.03 1.35 12.71
N LEU A 28 20.29 0.09 12.40
CA LEU A 28 20.19 -0.47 11.05
C LEU A 28 18.78 -0.37 10.43
N ARG A 29 17.72 -0.35 11.26
CA ARG A 29 16.34 -0.21 10.78
C ARG A 29 16.09 1.14 10.11
N SER A 30 16.52 2.23 10.71
CA SER A 30 16.38 3.57 10.13
C SER A 30 17.22 3.72 8.86
N SER A 31 18.44 3.18 8.87
CA SER A 31 19.30 3.18 7.69
C SER A 31 18.68 2.36 6.53
N PHE A 32 18.07 1.23 6.85
CA PHE A 32 17.34 0.42 5.86
C PHE A 32 16.12 1.14 5.30
N ALA A 33 15.33 1.83 6.16
CA ALA A 33 14.19 2.62 5.71
C ALA A 33 14.61 3.73 4.74
N VAL A 34 15.66 4.48 5.06
CA VAL A 34 16.21 5.53 4.18
C VAL A 34 16.70 4.95 2.86
N TRP A 35 17.38 3.80 2.89
CA TRP A 35 17.81 3.11 1.67
C TRP A 35 16.61 2.68 0.83
N LEU A 36 15.59 2.08 1.45
CA LEU A 36 14.40 1.55 0.76
C LEU A 36 13.58 2.66 0.07
N THR A 37 13.51 3.85 0.68
CA THR A 37 12.78 5.00 0.13
C THR A 37 13.64 5.92 -0.74
N SER A 38 14.91 5.56 -0.96
CA SER A 38 15.84 6.34 -1.77
C SER A 38 15.50 6.27 -3.26
N ASP A 39 16.04 7.21 -4.03
CA ASP A 39 15.86 7.24 -5.49
C ASP A 39 16.49 6.06 -6.21
N SER A 40 17.48 5.42 -5.61
CA SER A 40 18.12 4.22 -6.14
C SER A 40 17.22 2.98 -6.10
N HIS A 41 16.11 3.01 -5.35
CA HIS A 41 15.18 1.89 -5.20
C HIS A 41 13.74 2.22 -5.60
N PRO A 42 13.48 2.44 -6.90
CA PRO A 42 12.14 2.79 -7.37
C PRO A 42 11.14 1.65 -7.20
N THR A 43 11.57 0.41 -7.03
CA THR A 43 10.73 -0.78 -6.87
C THR A 43 9.83 -0.69 -5.64
N PHE A 44 10.31 -0.15 -4.53
CA PHE A 44 9.49 0.04 -3.34
C PHE A 44 8.34 1.02 -3.60
N ALA A 45 8.65 2.17 -4.20
CA ALA A 45 7.64 3.16 -4.59
C ALA A 45 6.65 2.59 -5.61
N ALA A 46 7.12 1.81 -6.60
CA ALA A 46 6.28 1.15 -7.59
C ALA A 46 5.29 0.18 -6.93
N ASN A 47 5.76 -0.64 -5.97
CA ASN A 47 4.90 -1.57 -5.24
C ASN A 47 3.81 -0.86 -4.43
N ILE A 48 4.14 0.20 -3.70
CA ILE A 48 3.16 0.98 -2.94
C ILE A 48 2.15 1.62 -3.88
N VAL A 49 2.61 2.29 -4.92
CA VAL A 49 1.76 2.94 -5.93
C VAL A 49 0.80 1.94 -6.57
N ASN A 50 1.30 0.78 -7.01
CA ASN A 50 0.48 -0.24 -7.65
C ASN A 50 -0.61 -0.77 -6.71
N ARG A 51 -0.28 -1.01 -5.43
CA ARG A 51 -1.24 -1.45 -4.41
C ARG A 51 -2.30 -0.40 -4.08
N LEU A 52 -1.91 0.87 -3.98
CA LEU A 52 -2.86 1.96 -3.71
C LEU A 52 -3.74 2.21 -4.91
N TRP A 53 -3.19 2.12 -6.13
CA TRP A 53 -3.96 2.17 -7.36
C TRP A 53 -4.98 1.04 -7.44
N ASP A 54 -4.56 -0.22 -7.23
CA ASP A 54 -5.46 -1.37 -7.23
C ASP A 54 -6.59 -1.20 -6.21
N ARG A 55 -6.26 -0.70 -5.01
CA ARG A 55 -7.28 -0.40 -3.99
C ARG A 55 -8.27 0.66 -4.43
N ALA A 56 -7.82 1.71 -5.11
CA ALA A 56 -8.66 2.82 -5.55
C ALA A 56 -9.54 2.44 -6.75
N PHE A 57 -8.98 1.73 -7.72
CA PHE A 57 -9.62 1.51 -9.02
C PHE A 57 -10.09 0.08 -9.28
N GLY A 58 -9.70 -0.89 -8.45
CA GLY A 58 -10.13 -2.29 -8.54
C GLY A 58 -9.33 -3.15 -9.50
N PHE A 59 -8.21 -2.66 -10.02
CA PHE A 59 -7.25 -3.40 -10.83
C PHE A 59 -5.85 -2.80 -10.70
N PRO A 60 -4.78 -3.60 -10.81
CA PRO A 60 -3.41 -3.10 -10.73
C PRO A 60 -2.99 -2.39 -12.03
N LEU A 61 -2.03 -1.46 -11.93
CA LEU A 61 -1.37 -0.85 -13.09
C LEU A 61 -0.46 -1.85 -13.79
N ILE A 62 0.18 -2.69 -13.02
CA ILE A 62 1.13 -3.70 -13.45
C ILE A 62 0.67 -5.01 -12.85
N ASP A 63 0.28 -5.93 -13.72
CA ASP A 63 -0.01 -7.31 -13.34
C ASP A 63 1.32 -7.96 -12.89
N ASN A 64 1.25 -8.85 -11.88
CA ASN A 64 2.40 -9.62 -11.38
C ASN A 64 3.62 -8.80 -10.92
N LEU A 65 3.39 -7.60 -10.37
CA LEU A 65 4.48 -6.76 -9.87
C LEU A 65 5.40 -7.48 -8.85
N ASN A 66 4.91 -8.49 -8.17
CA ASN A 66 5.72 -9.30 -7.25
C ASN A 66 6.76 -10.17 -7.98
N GLU A 67 6.57 -10.42 -9.28
CA GLU A 67 7.48 -11.18 -10.14
C GLU A 67 8.50 -10.28 -10.83
N VAL A 68 8.24 -8.97 -10.86
CA VAL A 68 9.16 -7.99 -11.46
C VAL A 68 10.35 -7.78 -10.54
N ALA A 69 11.42 -8.47 -10.82
CA ALA A 69 12.65 -8.41 -10.04
C ALA A 69 13.43 -7.11 -10.26
N LEU A 70 13.27 -6.47 -11.42
CA LEU A 70 14.07 -5.33 -11.84
C LEU A 70 13.17 -4.20 -12.35
N PHE A 71 13.53 -2.96 -12.02
CA PHE A 71 12.83 -1.76 -12.47
C PHE A 71 12.79 -1.59 -13.99
N ASP A 72 13.76 -2.16 -14.70
CA ASP A 72 13.82 -2.09 -16.17
C ASP A 72 12.64 -2.81 -16.83
N GLU A 73 12.12 -3.87 -16.22
CA GLU A 73 10.91 -4.56 -16.71
C GLU A 73 9.65 -3.70 -16.60
N LEU A 74 9.64 -2.71 -15.69
CA LEU A 74 8.53 -1.76 -15.59
C LEU A 74 8.42 -0.84 -16.80
N LYS A 75 9.53 -0.56 -17.48
CA LYS A 75 9.57 0.32 -18.65
C LYS A 75 8.85 -0.27 -19.85
N ASP A 76 8.79 -1.58 -19.94
CA ASP A 76 8.14 -2.30 -21.06
C ASP A 76 6.63 -2.53 -20.81
N SER A 77 6.12 -2.16 -19.62
CA SER A 77 4.71 -2.31 -19.31
C SER A 77 3.85 -1.29 -20.07
N ARG A 78 2.62 -1.70 -20.43
CA ARG A 78 1.64 -0.84 -21.12
C ARG A 78 1.43 0.50 -20.42
N ASN A 79 1.54 0.55 -19.09
CA ASN A 79 1.26 1.71 -18.26
C ASN A 79 2.53 2.35 -17.68
N SER A 80 3.71 2.08 -18.25
CA SER A 80 4.99 2.54 -17.72
C SER A 80 5.02 4.03 -17.43
N ARG A 81 4.57 4.88 -18.37
CA ARG A 81 4.55 6.34 -18.18
C ARG A 81 3.69 6.79 -17.02
N LEU A 82 2.51 6.17 -16.83
CA LEU A 82 1.62 6.48 -15.73
C LEU A 82 2.23 6.02 -14.41
N THR A 83 2.82 4.83 -14.40
CA THR A 83 3.50 4.29 -13.22
C THR A 83 4.67 5.17 -12.80
N GLU A 84 5.54 5.57 -13.73
CA GLU A 84 6.65 6.49 -13.45
C GLU A 84 6.17 7.84 -12.92
N TYR A 85 5.10 8.40 -13.50
CA TYR A 85 4.48 9.62 -13.00
C TYR A 85 4.00 9.46 -11.56
N LEU A 86 3.27 8.40 -11.26
CA LEU A 86 2.73 8.17 -9.92
C LEU A 86 3.82 7.85 -8.89
N ILE A 87 4.91 7.18 -9.29
CA ILE A 87 6.09 6.99 -8.45
C ILE A 87 6.69 8.35 -8.06
N ARG A 88 6.82 9.26 -9.02
CA ARG A 88 7.30 10.61 -8.77
C ARG A 88 6.38 11.35 -7.80
N VAL A 89 5.07 11.32 -8.04
CA VAL A 89 4.08 11.94 -7.14
C VAL A 89 4.17 11.36 -5.73
N MET A 90 4.34 10.04 -5.58
CA MET A 90 4.49 9.40 -4.26
C MET A 90 5.72 9.92 -3.51
N LYS A 91 6.83 10.12 -4.22
CA LYS A 91 8.06 10.70 -3.65
C LYS A 91 7.87 12.18 -3.30
N GLU A 92 7.23 12.97 -4.17
CA GLU A 92 6.93 14.39 -3.94
C GLU A 92 6.05 14.61 -2.71
N VAL A 93 5.13 13.70 -2.40
CA VAL A 93 4.32 13.75 -1.17
C VAL A 93 4.99 13.08 0.04
N ASP A 94 6.29 12.73 -0.08
CA ASP A 94 7.10 12.10 0.98
C ASP A 94 6.44 10.83 1.55
N TYR A 95 5.90 9.99 0.67
CA TYR A 95 5.19 8.75 1.02
C TYR A 95 3.98 8.96 1.96
N ASP A 96 3.41 10.16 2.01
CA ASP A 96 2.16 10.43 2.71
C ASP A 96 0.98 9.78 1.96
N ILE A 97 0.55 8.62 2.45
CA ILE A 97 -0.51 7.81 1.83
C ILE A 97 -1.84 8.58 1.77
N LYS A 98 -2.16 9.43 2.76
CA LYS A 98 -3.41 10.21 2.76
C LYS A 98 -3.40 11.23 1.64
N LYS A 99 -2.32 11.97 1.47
CA LYS A 99 -2.16 12.94 0.38
C LYS A 99 -2.19 12.25 -0.98
N PHE A 100 -1.47 11.15 -1.12
CA PHE A 100 -1.46 10.38 -2.37
C PHE A 100 -2.86 9.86 -2.74
N ASN A 101 -3.57 9.25 -1.81
CA ASN A 101 -4.94 8.80 -2.04
C ASN A 101 -5.89 9.97 -2.38
N SER A 102 -5.74 11.11 -1.71
CA SER A 102 -6.51 12.31 -2.05
C SER A 102 -6.28 12.74 -3.50
N ILE A 103 -5.04 12.68 -4.00
CA ILE A 103 -4.73 12.96 -5.40
C ILE A 103 -5.43 11.95 -6.31
N LEU A 104 -5.37 10.64 -6.02
CA LEU A 104 -6.02 9.60 -6.82
C LEU A 104 -7.55 9.80 -6.89
N TYR A 105 -8.20 10.06 -5.75
CA TYR A 105 -9.66 10.21 -5.66
C TYR A 105 -10.18 11.48 -6.32
N ASN A 106 -9.34 12.52 -6.46
CA ASN A 106 -9.68 13.75 -7.18
C ASN A 106 -9.43 13.66 -8.68
N THR A 107 -8.94 12.54 -9.21
CA THR A 107 -8.78 12.38 -10.67
C THR A 107 -10.12 12.21 -11.36
N LYS A 108 -10.23 12.73 -12.60
CA LYS A 108 -11.38 12.49 -13.46
C LYS A 108 -11.62 10.98 -13.70
N PHE A 109 -10.57 10.21 -13.65
CA PHE A 109 -10.64 8.76 -13.83
C PHE A 109 -11.36 8.07 -12.67
N TYR A 110 -11.10 8.47 -11.41
CA TYR A 110 -11.80 7.95 -10.25
C TYR A 110 -13.28 8.36 -10.24
N GLN A 111 -13.58 9.58 -10.70
CA GLN A 111 -14.93 10.14 -10.77
C GLN A 111 -15.71 9.69 -12.00
N ALA A 112 -15.08 8.94 -12.91
CA ALA A 112 -15.75 8.41 -14.08
C ALA A 112 -16.79 7.34 -13.70
N LYS A 113 -17.78 7.15 -14.59
CA LYS A 113 -18.74 6.05 -14.43
C LYS A 113 -18.02 4.72 -14.41
N ILE A 114 -18.43 3.84 -13.48
CA ILE A 114 -17.94 2.47 -13.39
C ILE A 114 -18.22 1.75 -14.72
N ASP A 115 -17.14 1.20 -15.30
CA ASP A 115 -17.21 0.38 -16.51
C ASP A 115 -16.69 -1.02 -16.18
N THR A 116 -17.56 -2.01 -16.25
CA THR A 116 -17.22 -3.41 -15.94
C THR A 116 -16.47 -4.10 -17.06
N GLU A 117 -16.54 -3.57 -18.29
CA GLU A 117 -15.94 -4.18 -19.47
C GLU A 117 -14.54 -3.60 -19.78
N ASN A 118 -14.28 -2.37 -19.39
CA ASN A 118 -13.07 -1.64 -19.80
C ASN A 118 -12.33 -1.03 -18.62
N LYS A 119 -11.30 -1.76 -18.12
CA LYS A 119 -10.51 -1.38 -16.95
C LYS A 119 -9.88 0.01 -17.01
N PHE A 120 -9.68 0.61 -18.19
CA PHE A 120 -9.04 1.91 -18.36
C PHE A 120 -10.00 3.05 -18.76
N LYS A 121 -11.30 2.88 -18.56
CA LYS A 121 -12.30 3.96 -18.72
C LYS A 121 -12.79 4.53 -17.39
N GLY A 122 -12.60 3.82 -16.30
CA GLY A 122 -13.00 4.20 -14.96
C GLY A 122 -12.69 3.13 -13.93
N PRO A 123 -13.04 3.34 -12.66
CA PRO A 123 -12.87 2.35 -11.61
C PRO A 123 -13.78 1.13 -11.88
N VAL A 124 -13.31 -0.04 -11.45
CA VAL A 124 -14.06 -1.30 -11.56
C VAL A 124 -14.80 -1.56 -10.25
N SER A 125 -16.08 -1.94 -10.35
CA SER A 125 -16.87 -2.36 -9.21
C SER A 125 -16.33 -3.65 -8.60
N ARG A 126 -16.15 -3.67 -7.29
CA ARG A 126 -15.75 -4.86 -6.55
C ARG A 126 -16.54 -4.97 -5.25
N ARG A 127 -16.61 -6.20 -4.72
CA ARG A 127 -17.22 -6.42 -3.41
C ARG A 127 -16.40 -5.75 -2.32
N MET A 128 -17.08 -5.20 -1.33
CA MET A 128 -16.43 -4.69 -0.13
C MET A 128 -15.70 -5.84 0.58
N THR A 129 -14.57 -5.52 1.18
CA THR A 129 -13.92 -6.44 2.11
C THR A 129 -14.73 -6.51 3.41
N SER A 130 -14.56 -7.57 4.21
CA SER A 130 -15.21 -7.68 5.52
C SER A 130 -14.88 -6.50 6.44
N ALA A 131 -13.64 -5.98 6.38
CA ALA A 131 -13.25 -4.78 7.14
C ALA A 131 -14.01 -3.53 6.67
N GLN A 132 -14.11 -3.30 5.35
CA GLN A 132 -14.86 -2.18 4.80
C GLN A 132 -16.35 -2.25 5.13
N LEU A 133 -16.94 -3.46 5.07
CA LEU A 133 -18.34 -3.67 5.45
C LEU A 133 -18.54 -3.37 6.94
N TRP A 134 -17.65 -3.87 7.79
CA TRP A 134 -17.66 -3.61 9.23
C TRP A 134 -17.60 -2.11 9.53
N ASP A 135 -16.59 -1.41 9.00
CA ASP A 135 -16.43 0.03 9.20
C ASP A 135 -17.65 0.80 8.74
N SER A 136 -18.27 0.38 7.62
CA SER A 136 -19.51 1.00 7.12
C SER A 136 -20.67 0.82 8.07
N ILE A 137 -20.86 -0.38 8.63
CA ILE A 137 -21.93 -0.67 9.60
C ILE A 137 -21.71 0.13 10.86
N ILE A 138 -20.49 0.16 11.40
CA ILE A 138 -20.17 0.93 12.61
C ILE A 138 -20.38 2.42 12.39
N THR A 139 -19.95 2.94 11.22
CA THR A 139 -20.19 4.35 10.87
C THR A 139 -21.67 4.68 10.81
N LEU A 140 -22.52 3.82 10.23
CA LEU A 140 -23.97 4.00 10.22
C LEU A 140 -24.58 3.97 11.63
N TYR A 141 -24.07 3.12 12.50
CA TYR A 141 -24.58 2.98 13.87
C TYR A 141 -24.15 4.17 14.76
N GLN A 142 -22.92 4.61 14.66
CA GLN A 142 -22.37 5.67 15.50
C GLN A 142 -22.55 7.08 14.92
N GLY A 143 -22.83 7.19 13.63
CA GLY A 143 -23.06 8.47 12.95
C GLY A 143 -21.82 9.34 12.71
N ASP A 144 -20.64 8.95 13.24
CA ASP A 144 -19.41 9.73 13.13
C ASP A 144 -18.18 8.79 13.13
N PRO A 145 -17.56 8.57 11.98
CA PRO A 145 -16.39 7.68 11.88
C PRO A 145 -15.17 8.19 12.65
N ASP A 146 -15.06 9.50 12.88
CA ASP A 146 -13.90 10.10 13.55
C ASP A 146 -13.99 9.97 15.08
N LYS A 147 -15.15 9.66 15.62
CA LYS A 147 -15.34 9.32 17.05
C LYS A 147 -14.94 7.89 17.38
N TRP A 148 -14.62 7.10 16.38
CA TRP A 148 -14.27 5.72 16.59
C TRP A 148 -12.87 5.62 17.23
N GLN A 149 -12.84 5.21 18.49
CA GLN A 149 -11.58 4.88 19.16
C GLN A 149 -11.27 3.38 18.97
N PRO A 150 -10.03 3.01 18.65
CA PRO A 150 -9.64 1.60 18.56
C PRO A 150 -9.87 0.96 19.93
N VAL A 151 -10.59 -0.08 19.93
CA VAL A 151 -11.43 -0.66 20.94
C VAL A 151 -10.65 -1.40 22.01
N ASP A 152 -10.79 -0.95 23.24
CA ASP A 152 -10.81 -1.85 24.40
C ASP A 152 -12.09 -2.72 24.45
N LYS A 153 -13.01 -2.53 23.51
CA LYS A 153 -14.34 -3.13 23.43
C LYS A 153 -14.49 -4.25 22.41
N LYS A 154 -13.39 -4.90 22.03
CA LYS A 154 -13.43 -6.03 21.08
C LYS A 154 -14.46 -7.11 21.46
N GLN A 155 -14.65 -7.35 22.73
CA GLN A 155 -15.62 -8.32 23.24
C GLN A 155 -17.07 -7.85 23.07
N GLU A 156 -17.34 -6.56 23.18
CA GLU A 156 -18.69 -5.99 23.01
C GLU A 156 -19.16 -6.09 21.56
N TYR A 157 -18.26 -5.93 20.59
CA TYR A 157 -18.56 -6.11 19.17
C TYR A 157 -18.74 -7.58 18.78
N ILE A 158 -17.96 -8.48 19.37
CA ILE A 158 -18.14 -9.93 19.17
C ILE A 158 -19.49 -10.38 19.69
N SER A 159 -19.95 -9.84 20.84
CA SER A 159 -21.27 -10.16 21.38
C SER A 159 -22.44 -9.61 20.54
N LEU A 160 -22.25 -8.47 19.88
CA LEU A 160 -23.23 -7.94 18.93
C LEU A 160 -23.40 -8.86 17.72
N PHE A 161 -22.32 -9.44 17.21
CA PHE A 161 -22.38 -10.39 16.08
C PHE A 161 -23.01 -11.73 16.45
N SER A 162 -22.69 -12.28 17.61
CA SER A 162 -23.31 -13.51 18.08
C SER A 162 -24.82 -13.37 18.33
N ASN A 163 -25.27 -12.15 18.69
CA ASN A 163 -26.69 -11.85 18.82
C ASN A 163 -27.40 -11.71 17.46
N LEU A 164 -26.70 -11.27 16.41
CA LEU A 164 -27.25 -11.20 15.05
C LEU A 164 -27.43 -12.60 14.42
N GLU A 165 -26.53 -13.54 14.70
CA GLU A 165 -26.69 -14.93 14.26
C GLU A 165 -27.86 -15.65 14.94
N SER A 166 -28.30 -15.20 16.10
CA SER A 166 -29.48 -15.75 16.81
C SER A 166 -30.83 -15.24 16.28
N LEU A 167 -30.82 -14.25 15.36
CA LEU A 167 -32.00 -13.66 14.76
C LEU A 167 -32.30 -14.21 13.34
N THR A 168 -31.49 -15.13 12.82
CA THR A 168 -31.71 -15.84 11.58
C THR A 168 -32.08 -17.28 11.82
#